data_99b767769b06be131621d6e3f2319bd5
#
_entry.id   99b767769b06be131621d6e3f2319bd5
#
_cell.length_a   1.000
_cell.length_b   1.000
_cell.length_c   1.000
_cell.angle_alpha   90.00
_cell.angle_beta   90.00
_cell.angle_gamma   90.00
#
_symmetry.space_group_name_H-M   'P 1'
#
loop_
_entity.id
_entity.type
_entity.pdbx_description
1 polymer ?
#
loop_
_entity_poly.entity_id
_entity_poly.type
_entity_poly.pdbx_seq_one_letter_code
_entity_poly.pdbx_strand_id
1 'polypeptide(L)'
;MRKLFEEACRYYLFQDPEVLYQRFKRALAYSFLPAIIFVVLSFLKRLAPQLPLPAFPIHITLITLALPVIVLFLYTKPYRDYKSHLKRLAEESYWAVLIADAYAQAGLSTIQIASRLKEKELTLPHVSFELKRLFRDASITLEPLPTVFSKEADRPIGGVWRQLLTTMAFLERTGGSPAQAFRDLHVQALNALKSSFKAMGNRMSTLATAVTSMFCIMPVAVYTMFMLLASQQIGMMVSLFSLALLMMGGMLIIVADTMCPDVAPQHYSPIYLKPLMKWLPLGMVLGICASLGLFKLPLAMRFAPTLAVVISCLGFAVPAYVEWKRHDTALTEVIEKLPAFLRDLADEVRRGSSPFKALEYLSTRVYGRLFDRFLKLLVNKSRLSGFEKALKDIAHLLPKPALLALDLVRDLEELGARAEAFDGLAEAFREHVDSVSEYRSGVSLNRWMVIFGVGLAGGIALALMGFVLPMLAKLSAMTTSQQALASMPFLITITPENMPYIASQIMFGIATSAIICGLIAGKISSFKLGEGFRDAVICCLIVVLELFVGAMMGWV
;
A
#
# COMPACT_ATOMS: atom_id res chain seq x y z
N MET A 1 19.83 4.40 -15.87
CA MET A 1 19.31 3.16 -16.47
C MET A 1 20.38 2.06 -16.57
N ARG A 2 21.53 2.25 -17.32
CA ARG A 2 22.57 1.22 -17.44
C ARG A 2 23.08 0.72 -16.09
N LYS A 3 23.51 1.61 -15.18
CA LYS A 3 23.95 1.23 -13.82
C LYS A 3 22.89 0.48 -13.02
N LEU A 4 21.61 0.83 -13.18
CA LEU A 4 20.50 0.16 -12.50
C LEU A 4 20.32 -1.28 -12.98
N PHE A 5 20.49 -1.53 -14.29
CA PHE A 5 20.49 -2.88 -14.84
C PHE A 5 21.72 -3.68 -14.41
N GLU A 6 22.88 -3.05 -14.34
CA GLU A 6 24.12 -3.68 -13.84
C GLU A 6 23.97 -4.17 -12.39
N GLU A 7 23.38 -3.37 -11.51
CA GLU A 7 23.13 -3.74 -10.12
C GLU A 7 22.10 -4.87 -10.02
N ALA A 8 20.99 -4.78 -10.75
CA ALA A 8 19.95 -5.81 -10.73
C ALA A 8 20.43 -7.14 -11.32
N CYS A 9 21.20 -7.11 -12.41
CA CYS A 9 21.71 -8.32 -13.06
C CYS A 9 22.79 -9.02 -12.24
N ARG A 10 23.64 -8.29 -11.56
CA ARG A 10 24.62 -8.88 -10.62
C ARG A 10 23.94 -9.66 -9.50
N TYR A 11 22.73 -9.31 -9.15
CA TYR A 11 21.99 -9.88 -8.03
C TYR A 11 21.10 -11.08 -8.41
N TYR A 12 20.36 -10.97 -9.52
CA TYR A 12 19.28 -11.91 -9.85
C TYR A 12 19.50 -12.75 -11.11
N LEU A 13 20.36 -12.32 -12.02
CA LEU A 13 20.42 -12.91 -13.33
C LEU A 13 21.86 -13.23 -13.72
N PHE A 14 22.08 -14.48 -14.10
CA PHE A 14 23.27 -14.91 -14.84
C PHE A 14 23.29 -14.35 -16.30
N GLN A 15 22.57 -13.25 -16.57
CA GLN A 15 22.52 -12.63 -17.89
C GLN A 15 23.36 -11.36 -17.91
N ASP A 16 24.08 -11.15 -19.01
CA ASP A 16 24.84 -9.94 -19.23
C ASP A 16 23.96 -8.69 -19.20
N PRO A 17 24.23 -7.72 -18.33
CA PRO A 17 23.43 -6.50 -18.20
C PRO A 17 23.38 -5.70 -19.49
N GLU A 18 24.41 -5.80 -20.33
CA GLU A 18 24.51 -5.10 -21.60
C GLU A 18 23.55 -5.68 -22.66
N VAL A 19 23.39 -6.99 -22.69
CA VAL A 19 22.43 -7.67 -23.58
C VAL A 19 20.99 -7.30 -23.19
N LEU A 20 20.69 -7.26 -21.88
CA LEU A 20 19.36 -6.89 -21.39
C LEU A 20 19.04 -5.42 -21.71
N TYR A 21 20.01 -4.53 -21.54
CA TYR A 21 19.88 -3.11 -21.85
C TYR A 21 19.67 -2.87 -23.35
N GLN A 22 20.38 -3.58 -24.21
CA GLN A 22 20.20 -3.47 -25.66
C GLN A 22 18.84 -4.00 -26.09
N ARG A 23 18.36 -5.12 -25.52
CA ARG A 23 16.99 -5.65 -25.76
C ARG A 23 15.94 -4.65 -25.33
N PHE A 24 16.12 -4.03 -24.17
CA PHE A 24 15.23 -2.96 -23.69
C PHE A 24 15.19 -1.78 -24.65
N LYS A 25 16.35 -1.26 -25.08
CA LYS A 25 16.43 -0.13 -26.00
C LYS A 25 15.73 -0.42 -27.34
N ARG A 26 15.90 -1.63 -27.89
CA ARG A 26 15.22 -2.07 -29.10
C ARG A 26 13.70 -2.21 -28.89
N ALA A 27 13.27 -2.87 -27.83
CA ALA A 27 11.86 -3.04 -27.52
C ALA A 27 11.14 -1.70 -27.29
N LEU A 28 11.82 -0.74 -26.61
CA LEU A 28 11.30 0.61 -26.42
C LEU A 28 11.17 1.35 -27.77
N ALA A 29 12.18 1.28 -28.62
CA ALA A 29 12.14 1.92 -29.95
C ALA A 29 10.99 1.34 -30.81
N TYR A 30 10.82 0.02 -30.82
CA TYR A 30 9.73 -0.62 -31.56
C TYR A 30 8.34 -0.30 -30.98
N SER A 31 8.22 -0.07 -29.68
CA SER A 31 6.94 0.26 -29.05
C SER A 31 6.43 1.67 -29.41
N PHE A 32 7.30 2.60 -29.80
CA PHE A 32 6.91 3.92 -30.30
C PHE A 32 6.47 3.90 -31.78
N LEU A 33 6.86 2.88 -32.52
CA LEU A 33 6.63 2.80 -33.97
C LEU A 33 5.12 2.84 -34.32
N PRO A 34 4.21 2.11 -33.66
CA PRO A 34 2.79 2.23 -33.90
C PRO A 34 2.23 3.63 -33.63
N ALA A 35 2.64 4.25 -32.53
CA ALA A 35 2.20 5.60 -32.19
C ALA A 35 2.63 6.63 -33.24
N ILE A 36 3.87 6.54 -33.73
CA ILE A 36 4.40 7.42 -34.78
C ILE A 36 3.61 7.21 -36.09
N ILE A 37 3.36 5.95 -36.49
CA ILE A 37 2.57 5.63 -37.68
C ILE A 37 1.16 6.23 -37.58
N PHE A 38 0.49 6.10 -36.43
CA PHE A 38 -0.85 6.68 -36.22
C PHE A 38 -0.87 8.20 -36.27
N VAL A 39 0.15 8.86 -35.68
CA VAL A 39 0.28 10.33 -35.73
C VAL A 39 0.50 10.79 -37.17
N VAL A 40 1.39 10.11 -37.90
CA VAL A 40 1.67 10.43 -39.31
C VAL A 40 0.43 10.21 -40.18
N LEU A 41 -0.29 9.12 -40.03
CA LEU A 41 -1.53 8.84 -40.77
C LEU A 41 -2.64 9.86 -40.44
N SER A 42 -2.77 10.25 -39.18
CA SER A 42 -3.73 11.28 -38.75
C SER A 42 -3.39 12.65 -39.32
N PHE A 43 -2.10 12.99 -39.43
CA PHE A 43 -1.61 14.23 -40.02
C PHE A 43 -1.80 14.23 -41.55
N LEU A 44 -1.47 13.12 -42.24
CA LEU A 44 -1.71 12.95 -43.69
C LEU A 44 -3.18 13.09 -44.05
N LYS A 45 -4.10 12.58 -43.24
CA LYS A 45 -5.53 12.73 -43.45
C LYS A 45 -6.01 14.18 -43.32
N ARG A 46 -5.38 14.97 -42.45
CA ARG A 46 -5.68 16.43 -42.33
C ARG A 46 -5.17 17.22 -43.54
N LEU A 47 -4.01 16.84 -44.08
CA LEU A 47 -3.40 17.49 -45.26
C LEU A 47 -4.09 17.11 -46.58
N ALA A 48 -4.54 15.89 -46.70
CA ALA A 48 -5.16 15.36 -47.93
C ALA A 48 -6.48 14.63 -47.58
N PRO A 49 -7.58 15.37 -47.40
CA PRO A 49 -8.88 14.79 -47.01
C PRO A 49 -9.49 13.89 -48.06
N GLN A 50 -9.00 13.94 -49.30
CA GLN A 50 -9.45 13.10 -50.43
C GLN A 50 -8.86 11.67 -50.42
N LEU A 51 -7.85 11.37 -49.61
CA LEU A 51 -7.29 10.03 -49.47
C LEU A 51 -8.26 9.11 -48.69
N PRO A 52 -8.51 7.89 -49.17
CA PRO A 52 -9.40 6.92 -48.51
C PRO A 52 -8.73 6.30 -47.27
N LEU A 53 -8.23 7.15 -46.35
CA LEU A 53 -7.66 6.71 -45.09
C LEU A 53 -8.78 6.60 -44.04
N PRO A 54 -8.83 5.48 -43.28
CA PRO A 54 -9.82 5.30 -42.24
C PRO A 54 -9.68 6.40 -41.17
N ALA A 55 -10.80 6.90 -40.67
CA ALA A 55 -10.81 7.81 -39.54
C ALA A 55 -10.47 7.02 -38.30
N PHE A 56 -9.24 7.15 -37.81
CA PHE A 56 -8.84 6.48 -36.58
C PHE A 56 -9.43 7.23 -35.37
N PRO A 57 -10.25 6.57 -34.54
CA PRO A 57 -10.76 7.19 -33.33
C PRO A 57 -9.60 7.50 -32.36
N ILE A 58 -9.68 8.62 -31.67
CA ILE A 58 -8.69 9.10 -30.70
C ILE A 58 -8.33 8.02 -29.66
N HIS A 59 -9.26 7.11 -29.38
CA HIS A 59 -9.05 5.99 -28.45
C HIS A 59 -7.93 5.04 -28.87
N ILE A 60 -7.74 4.82 -30.18
CA ILE A 60 -6.68 3.94 -30.70
C ILE A 60 -5.30 4.60 -30.52
N THR A 61 -5.19 5.92 -30.72
CA THR A 61 -3.93 6.66 -30.46
C THR A 61 -3.56 6.64 -28.97
N LEU A 62 -4.51 6.71 -28.06
CA LEU A 62 -4.28 6.58 -26.63
C LEU A 62 -3.82 5.16 -26.25
N ILE A 63 -4.42 4.13 -26.84
CA ILE A 63 -4.02 2.74 -26.59
C ILE A 63 -2.59 2.47 -27.11
N THR A 64 -2.23 3.00 -28.29
CA THR A 64 -0.87 2.84 -28.83
C THR A 64 0.18 3.59 -28.01
N LEU A 65 -0.18 4.71 -27.37
CA LEU A 65 0.69 5.45 -26.45
C LEU A 65 0.91 4.71 -25.14
N ALA A 66 0.03 3.80 -24.75
CA ALA A 66 0.21 2.95 -23.57
C ALA A 66 1.27 1.86 -23.78
N LEU A 67 1.54 1.44 -25.01
CA LEU A 67 2.52 0.38 -25.32
C LEU A 67 3.95 0.69 -24.81
N PRO A 68 4.56 1.86 -25.03
CA PRO A 68 5.86 2.21 -24.46
C PRO A 68 5.89 2.16 -22.94
N VAL A 69 4.79 2.56 -22.27
CA VAL A 69 4.67 2.52 -20.81
C VAL A 69 4.65 1.07 -20.31
N ILE A 70 3.93 0.18 -21.00
CA ILE A 70 3.89 -1.25 -20.68
C ILE A 70 5.28 -1.87 -20.85
N VAL A 71 5.97 -1.56 -21.96
CA VAL A 71 7.34 -2.05 -22.22
C VAL A 71 8.30 -1.54 -21.13
N LEU A 72 8.25 -0.25 -20.78
CA LEU A 72 9.04 0.31 -19.69
C LEU A 72 8.76 -0.42 -18.37
N PHE A 73 7.49 -0.68 -18.07
CA PHE A 73 7.07 -1.37 -16.85
C PHE A 73 7.57 -2.81 -16.80
N LEU A 74 7.53 -3.55 -17.90
CA LEU A 74 8.00 -4.94 -17.98
C LEU A 74 9.53 -5.02 -17.85
N TYR A 75 10.27 -4.17 -18.55
CA TYR A 75 11.74 -4.19 -18.49
C TYR A 75 12.33 -3.61 -17.21
N THR A 76 11.59 -2.78 -16.48
CA THR A 76 12.00 -2.32 -15.14
C THR A 76 11.67 -3.31 -14.03
N LYS A 77 10.99 -4.42 -14.34
CA LYS A 77 10.64 -5.47 -13.36
C LYS A 77 11.85 -5.97 -12.57
N PRO A 78 12.99 -6.39 -13.18
CA PRO A 78 14.15 -6.90 -12.41
C PRO A 78 14.70 -5.88 -11.42
N TYR A 79 14.73 -4.60 -11.81
CA TYR A 79 15.17 -3.52 -10.92
C TYR A 79 14.19 -3.29 -9.75
N ARG A 80 12.90 -3.35 -10.03
CA ARG A 80 11.87 -3.23 -8.98
C ARG A 80 11.92 -4.41 -8.02
N ASP A 81 12.12 -5.62 -8.54
CA ASP A 81 12.25 -6.83 -7.73
C ASP A 81 13.50 -6.73 -6.83
N TYR A 82 14.63 -6.27 -7.37
CA TYR A 82 15.84 -6.00 -6.60
C TYR A 82 15.62 -4.94 -5.51
N LYS A 83 15.02 -3.81 -5.85
CA LYS A 83 14.72 -2.75 -4.88
C LYS A 83 13.73 -3.21 -3.81
N SER A 84 12.74 -4.02 -4.19
CA SER A 84 11.82 -4.66 -3.25
C SER A 84 12.54 -5.63 -2.32
N HIS A 85 13.48 -6.43 -2.86
CA HIS A 85 14.31 -7.32 -2.05
C HIS A 85 15.15 -6.54 -1.02
N LEU A 86 15.82 -5.45 -1.42
CA LEU A 86 16.59 -4.61 -0.49
C LEU A 86 15.71 -3.98 0.60
N LYS A 87 14.51 -3.54 0.23
CA LYS A 87 13.55 -3.01 1.21
C LYS A 87 13.16 -4.08 2.22
N ARG A 88 12.79 -5.26 1.75
CA ARG A 88 12.41 -6.39 2.61
C ARG A 88 13.59 -6.89 3.45
N LEU A 89 14.80 -6.90 2.90
CA LEU A 89 16.02 -7.20 3.65
C LEU A 89 16.23 -6.22 4.81
N ALA A 90 16.02 -4.92 4.58
CA ALA A 90 16.12 -3.91 5.64
C ALA A 90 15.07 -4.12 6.75
N GLU A 91 13.85 -4.51 6.38
CA GLU A 91 12.78 -4.85 7.33
C GLU A 91 13.09 -6.14 8.11
N GLU A 92 13.58 -7.19 7.42
CA GLU A 92 13.97 -8.46 8.04
C GLU A 92 15.23 -8.35 8.91
N SER A 93 16.12 -7.39 8.61
CA SER A 93 17.37 -7.19 9.36
C SER A 93 17.11 -6.87 10.83
N TYR A 94 16.06 -6.15 11.16
CA TYR A 94 15.66 -5.91 12.55
C TYR A 94 15.38 -7.23 13.28
N TRP A 95 14.58 -8.09 12.65
CA TRP A 95 14.27 -9.40 13.22
C TRP A 95 15.48 -10.33 13.27
N ALA A 96 16.36 -10.24 12.28
CA ALA A 96 17.63 -10.99 12.27
C ALA A 96 18.55 -10.59 13.44
N VAL A 97 18.59 -9.30 13.79
CA VAL A 97 19.34 -8.82 14.97
C VAL A 97 18.73 -9.33 16.27
N LEU A 98 17.41 -9.31 16.39
CA LEU A 98 16.70 -9.86 17.55
C LEU A 98 16.99 -11.36 17.74
N ILE A 99 16.96 -12.14 16.65
CA ILE A 99 17.29 -13.57 16.67
C ILE A 99 18.77 -13.77 17.02
N ALA A 100 19.67 -12.96 16.46
CA ALA A 100 21.10 -13.02 16.75
C ALA A 100 21.39 -12.74 18.23
N ASP A 101 20.71 -11.75 18.82
CA ASP A 101 20.80 -11.46 20.27
C ASP A 101 20.32 -12.64 21.10
N ALA A 102 19.17 -13.23 20.79
CA ALA A 102 18.65 -14.40 21.49
C ALA A 102 19.61 -15.62 21.40
N TYR A 103 20.17 -15.87 20.22
CA TYR A 103 21.17 -16.94 20.04
C TYR A 103 22.49 -16.66 20.76
N ALA A 104 22.95 -15.42 20.78
CA ALA A 104 24.14 -15.03 21.50
C ALA A 104 23.97 -15.19 23.03
N GLN A 105 22.78 -14.88 23.56
CA GLN A 105 22.42 -15.14 24.96
C GLN A 105 22.33 -16.64 25.28
N ALA A 106 21.98 -17.47 24.29
CA ALA A 106 22.01 -18.92 24.40
C ALA A 106 23.46 -19.52 24.28
N GLY A 107 24.47 -18.66 24.05
CA GLY A 107 25.87 -19.05 24.05
C GLY A 107 26.44 -19.46 22.70
N LEU A 108 25.76 -19.20 21.59
CA LEU A 108 26.28 -19.49 20.25
C LEU A 108 27.38 -18.52 19.85
N SER A 109 28.39 -19.05 19.12
CA SER A 109 29.41 -18.24 18.46
C SER A 109 28.83 -17.49 17.25
N THR A 110 29.49 -16.42 16.82
CA THR A 110 29.07 -15.57 15.69
C THR A 110 28.82 -16.35 14.39
N ILE A 111 29.73 -17.31 14.09
CA ILE A 111 29.58 -18.18 12.89
C ILE A 111 28.36 -19.10 13.03
N GLN A 112 28.14 -19.67 14.22
CA GLN A 112 26.95 -20.49 14.47
C GLN A 112 25.65 -19.67 14.32
N ILE A 113 25.64 -18.43 14.83
CA ILE A 113 24.52 -17.51 14.67
C ILE A 113 24.26 -17.25 13.18
N ALA A 114 25.29 -16.92 12.41
CA ALA A 114 25.15 -16.69 10.97
C ALA A 114 24.66 -17.95 10.23
N SER A 115 25.15 -19.15 10.63
CA SER A 115 24.70 -20.42 10.06
C SER A 115 23.23 -20.73 10.37
N ARG A 116 22.78 -20.49 11.59
CA ARG A 116 21.36 -20.64 11.97
C ARG A 116 20.46 -19.64 11.26
N LEU A 117 20.86 -18.37 11.15
CA LEU A 117 20.13 -17.36 10.40
C LEU A 117 20.01 -17.71 8.90
N LYS A 118 21.03 -18.32 8.32
CA LYS A 118 21.01 -18.82 6.94
C LYS A 118 19.93 -19.88 6.71
N GLU A 119 19.55 -20.66 7.71
CA GLU A 119 18.55 -21.71 7.63
C GLU A 119 17.11 -21.20 7.79
N LYS A 120 16.91 -19.91 8.15
CA LYS A 120 15.63 -19.28 8.42
C LYS A 120 14.85 -18.86 7.15
N GLU A 121 14.74 -19.73 6.16
CA GLU A 121 14.03 -19.43 4.90
C GLU A 121 12.54 -19.14 5.11
N LEU A 122 11.91 -19.81 6.08
CA LEU A 122 10.47 -19.67 6.32
C LEU A 122 10.10 -18.31 6.95
N THR A 123 10.94 -17.84 7.86
CA THR A 123 10.69 -16.63 8.67
C THR A 123 11.40 -15.41 8.12
N LEU A 124 12.64 -15.55 7.63
CA LEU A 124 13.51 -14.49 7.13
C LEU A 124 14.08 -14.84 5.74
N PRO A 125 13.24 -14.98 4.69
CA PRO A 125 13.67 -15.45 3.38
C PRO A 125 14.73 -14.57 2.73
N HIS A 126 14.67 -13.24 2.90
CA HIS A 126 15.63 -12.32 2.27
C HIS A 126 16.98 -12.32 3.00
N VAL A 127 16.97 -12.35 4.33
CA VAL A 127 18.20 -12.50 5.14
C VAL A 127 18.85 -13.86 4.90
N SER A 128 18.07 -14.94 4.89
CA SER A 128 18.55 -16.29 4.58
C SER A 128 19.18 -16.38 3.20
N PHE A 129 18.55 -15.79 2.19
CA PHE A 129 19.07 -15.73 0.82
C PHE A 129 20.42 -15.01 0.76
N GLU A 130 20.54 -13.84 1.41
CA GLU A 130 21.79 -13.08 1.45
C GLU A 130 22.89 -13.84 2.17
N LEU A 131 22.62 -14.40 3.34
CA LEU A 131 23.61 -15.20 4.06
C LEU A 131 24.04 -16.43 3.26
N LYS A 132 23.11 -17.14 2.59
CA LYS A 132 23.48 -18.25 1.69
C LYS A 132 24.41 -17.81 0.58
N ARG A 133 24.14 -16.62 -0.01
CA ARG A 133 25.01 -16.03 -1.01
C ARG A 133 26.40 -15.75 -0.45
N LEU A 134 26.49 -15.09 0.73
CA LEU A 134 27.77 -14.76 1.36
C LEU A 134 28.59 -16.01 1.74
N PHE A 135 27.93 -17.03 2.27
CA PHE A 135 28.60 -18.31 2.56
C PHE A 135 29.11 -19.01 1.29
N ARG A 136 28.32 -18.98 0.20
CA ARG A 136 28.76 -19.51 -1.09
C ARG A 136 29.92 -18.70 -1.66
N ASP A 137 29.85 -17.37 -1.62
CA ASP A 137 30.90 -16.49 -2.11
C ASP A 137 32.21 -16.74 -1.34
N ALA A 138 32.17 -16.89 0.00
CA ALA A 138 33.31 -17.27 0.81
C ALA A 138 33.91 -18.60 0.38
N SER A 139 33.08 -19.61 0.07
CA SER A 139 33.55 -20.92 -0.38
C SER A 139 34.16 -20.88 -1.80
N ILE A 140 33.68 -20.02 -2.69
CA ILE A 140 34.20 -19.88 -4.06
C ILE A 140 35.51 -19.06 -4.06
N THR A 141 35.56 -17.95 -3.31
CA THR A 141 36.73 -17.08 -3.25
C THR A 141 37.82 -17.59 -2.29
N LEU A 142 37.51 -18.61 -1.49
CA LEU A 142 38.38 -19.12 -0.42
C LEU A 142 38.79 -18.05 0.60
N GLU A 143 37.97 -16.99 0.73
CA GLU A 143 38.19 -15.94 1.71
C GLU A 143 37.53 -16.28 3.05
N PRO A 144 38.12 -15.86 4.18
CA PRO A 144 37.47 -15.99 5.49
C PRO A 144 36.13 -15.25 5.54
N LEU A 145 35.09 -15.83 6.16
CA LEU A 145 33.75 -15.23 6.31
C LEU A 145 33.77 -13.79 6.83
N PRO A 146 34.60 -13.42 7.84
CA PRO A 146 34.66 -12.03 8.32
C PRO A 146 35.09 -11.04 7.26
N THR A 147 35.93 -11.44 6.32
CA THR A 147 36.34 -10.58 5.19
C THR A 147 35.22 -10.40 4.20
N VAL A 148 34.47 -11.46 3.89
CA VAL A 148 33.29 -11.39 3.01
C VAL A 148 32.20 -10.53 3.64
N PHE A 149 31.92 -10.66 4.94
CA PHE A 149 30.97 -9.83 5.67
C PHE A 149 31.36 -8.34 5.64
N SER A 150 32.66 -8.02 5.85
CA SER A 150 33.13 -6.64 5.74
C SER A 150 32.97 -6.07 4.34
N LYS A 151 33.33 -6.83 3.29
CA LYS A 151 33.17 -6.39 1.89
C LYS A 151 31.69 -6.13 1.53
N GLU A 152 30.78 -6.95 2.05
CA GLU A 152 29.34 -6.75 1.84
C GLU A 152 28.82 -5.56 2.64
N ALA A 153 29.30 -5.34 3.86
CA ALA A 153 28.92 -4.19 4.69
C ALA A 153 29.33 -2.83 4.07
N ASP A 154 30.37 -2.81 3.23
CA ASP A 154 30.79 -1.60 2.51
C ASP A 154 29.87 -1.21 1.35
N ARG A 155 28.97 -2.10 0.94
CA ARG A 155 27.95 -1.78 -0.07
C ARG A 155 26.88 -0.85 0.51
N PRO A 156 26.21 -0.05 -0.33
CA PRO A 156 25.14 0.87 0.10
C PRO A 156 23.84 0.10 0.39
N ILE A 157 23.88 -0.87 1.29
CA ILE A 157 22.76 -1.70 1.74
C ILE A 157 22.29 -1.18 3.10
N GLY A 158 21.01 -1.29 3.39
CA GLY A 158 20.33 -0.66 4.53
C GLY A 158 21.03 -0.74 5.90
N GLY A 159 20.81 0.29 6.72
CA GLY A 159 21.60 0.59 7.92
C GLY A 159 21.75 -0.57 8.93
N VAL A 160 20.66 -1.25 9.31
CA VAL A 160 20.69 -2.34 10.30
C VAL A 160 21.39 -3.60 9.75
N TRP A 161 21.18 -3.95 8.48
CA TRP A 161 21.88 -5.06 7.83
C TRP A 161 23.40 -4.86 7.81
N ARG A 162 23.80 -3.65 7.42
CA ARG A 162 25.22 -3.27 7.45
C ARG A 162 25.82 -3.40 8.85
N GLN A 163 25.13 -2.91 9.87
CA GLN A 163 25.58 -3.01 11.26
C GLN A 163 25.69 -4.47 11.71
N LEU A 164 24.72 -5.32 11.37
CA LEU A 164 24.74 -6.75 11.67
C LEU A 164 25.99 -7.44 11.09
N LEU A 165 26.27 -7.22 9.80
CA LEU A 165 27.44 -7.80 9.14
C LEU A 165 28.75 -7.24 9.70
N THR A 166 28.81 -5.94 9.98
CA THR A 166 30.00 -5.30 10.59
C THR A 166 30.27 -5.86 11.98
N THR A 167 29.23 -6.02 12.80
CA THR A 167 29.35 -6.60 14.15
C THR A 167 29.80 -8.05 14.08
N MET A 168 29.24 -8.85 13.17
CA MET A 168 29.68 -10.24 12.96
C MET A 168 31.16 -10.31 12.53
N ALA A 169 31.56 -9.47 11.57
CA ALA A 169 32.94 -9.43 11.10
C ALA A 169 33.91 -8.98 12.20
N PHE A 170 33.52 -8.00 12.99
CA PHE A 170 34.33 -7.48 14.10
C PHE A 170 34.54 -8.53 15.20
N LEU A 171 33.46 -9.17 15.66
CA LEU A 171 33.51 -10.19 16.72
C LEU A 171 34.40 -11.36 16.35
N GLU A 172 34.35 -11.83 15.10
CA GLU A 172 35.18 -12.92 14.62
C GLU A 172 36.68 -12.55 14.52
N ARG A 173 37.00 -11.27 14.31
CA ARG A 173 38.39 -10.79 14.25
C ARG A 173 38.95 -10.48 15.62
N THR A 174 38.17 -9.96 16.55
CA THR A 174 38.64 -9.47 17.84
C THR A 174 38.39 -10.44 18.99
N GLY A 175 37.51 -11.44 18.83
CA GLY A 175 37.20 -12.42 19.88
C GLY A 175 36.39 -11.87 21.04
N GLY A 176 35.60 -10.79 20.83
CA GLY A 176 34.75 -10.18 21.86
C GLY A 176 33.56 -11.05 22.29
N SER A 177 32.83 -10.61 23.34
CA SER A 177 31.61 -11.28 23.79
C SER A 177 30.45 -11.06 22.81
N PRO A 178 29.94 -12.13 22.13
CA PRO A 178 28.81 -11.99 21.23
C PRO A 178 27.55 -11.50 21.94
N ALA A 179 27.27 -11.96 23.15
CA ALA A 179 26.06 -11.64 23.90
C ALA A 179 25.92 -10.13 24.16
N GLN A 180 27.01 -9.45 24.56
CA GLN A 180 26.96 -8.01 24.80
C GLN A 180 26.86 -7.23 23.49
N ALA A 181 27.65 -7.58 22.47
CA ALA A 181 27.66 -6.87 21.20
C ALA A 181 26.32 -6.97 20.45
N PHE A 182 25.67 -8.14 20.44
CA PHE A 182 24.36 -8.29 19.81
C PHE A 182 23.23 -7.64 20.62
N ARG A 183 23.34 -7.59 21.95
CA ARG A 183 22.40 -6.83 22.79
C ARG A 183 22.48 -5.33 22.49
N ASP A 184 23.68 -4.77 22.41
CA ASP A 184 23.88 -3.35 22.08
C ASP A 184 23.38 -3.05 20.65
N LEU A 185 23.63 -3.96 19.72
CA LEU A 185 23.12 -3.86 18.35
C LEU A 185 21.58 -3.95 18.32
N HIS A 186 20.97 -4.81 19.13
CA HIS A 186 19.51 -4.93 19.25
C HIS A 186 18.88 -3.62 19.72
N VAL A 187 19.42 -3.00 20.76
CA VAL A 187 18.96 -1.69 21.25
C VAL A 187 19.07 -0.62 20.15
N GLN A 188 20.19 -0.60 19.42
CA GLN A 188 20.36 0.32 18.28
C GLN A 188 19.37 0.06 17.16
N ALA A 189 19.15 -1.20 16.80
CA ALA A 189 18.19 -1.59 15.77
C ALA A 189 16.75 -1.23 16.15
N LEU A 190 16.38 -1.38 17.43
CA LEU A 190 15.10 -0.98 17.96
C LEU A 190 14.88 0.54 17.86
N ASN A 191 15.89 1.33 18.25
CA ASN A 191 15.84 2.78 18.13
C ASN A 191 15.74 3.23 16.66
N ALA A 192 16.45 2.54 15.77
CA ALA A 192 16.34 2.75 14.32
C ALA A 192 14.94 2.41 13.79
N LEU A 193 14.31 1.35 14.30
CA LEU A 193 12.93 0.99 13.97
C LEU A 193 11.94 2.07 14.42
N LYS A 194 12.02 2.51 15.68
CA LYS A 194 11.19 3.60 16.24
C LYS A 194 11.34 4.90 15.43
N SER A 195 12.57 5.28 15.11
CA SER A 195 12.84 6.46 14.28
C SER A 195 12.29 6.33 12.86
N SER A 196 12.34 5.13 12.27
CA SER A 196 11.78 4.86 10.95
C SER A 196 10.24 4.96 10.93
N PHE A 197 9.56 4.46 11.96
CA PHE A 197 8.11 4.62 12.12
C PHE A 197 7.72 6.10 12.27
N LYS A 198 8.47 6.87 13.07
CA LYS A 198 8.25 8.31 13.22
C LYS A 198 8.46 9.07 11.92
N ALA A 199 9.54 8.78 11.20
CA ALA A 199 9.81 9.38 9.89
C ALA A 199 8.72 9.04 8.87
N MET A 200 8.20 7.79 8.91
CA MET A 200 7.11 7.36 8.07
C MET A 200 5.79 8.07 8.44
N GLY A 201 5.50 8.26 9.73
CA GLY A 201 4.37 9.05 10.19
C GLY A 201 4.38 10.47 9.60
N ASN A 202 5.54 11.13 9.60
CA ASN A 202 5.71 12.45 8.99
C ASN A 202 5.48 12.42 7.46
N ARG A 203 6.01 11.41 6.76
CA ARG A 203 5.77 11.25 5.30
C ARG A 203 4.29 11.01 4.99
N MET A 204 3.60 10.21 5.80
CA MET A 204 2.17 9.97 5.64
C MET A 204 1.33 11.20 5.95
N SER A 205 1.75 12.03 6.92
CA SER A 205 1.14 13.33 7.18
C SER A 205 1.27 14.27 5.98
N THR A 206 2.45 14.37 5.38
CA THR A 206 2.67 15.16 4.16
C THR A 206 1.82 14.63 2.99
N LEU A 207 1.72 13.31 2.84
CA LEU A 207 0.89 12.70 1.83
C LEU A 207 -0.60 13.02 2.06
N ALA A 208 -1.08 12.97 3.32
CA ALA A 208 -2.45 13.32 3.65
C ALA A 208 -2.78 14.78 3.29
N THR A 209 -1.87 15.71 3.60
CA THR A 209 -2.01 17.13 3.22
C THR A 209 -2.04 17.30 1.69
N ALA A 210 -1.18 16.60 0.97
CA ALA A 210 -1.19 16.62 -0.50
C ALA A 210 -2.49 16.05 -1.08
N VAL A 211 -3.01 14.96 -0.52
CA VAL A 211 -4.30 14.37 -0.92
C VAL A 211 -5.45 15.34 -0.66
N THR A 212 -5.50 15.97 0.50
CA THR A 212 -6.55 16.95 0.84
C THR A 212 -6.50 18.15 -0.10
N SER A 213 -5.34 18.72 -0.38
CA SER A 213 -5.23 19.84 -1.32
C SER A 213 -5.59 19.45 -2.75
N MET A 214 -5.19 18.27 -3.22
CA MET A 214 -5.32 17.83 -4.60
C MET A 214 -6.73 17.30 -4.93
N PHE A 215 -7.39 16.65 -3.98
CA PHE A 215 -8.70 16.02 -4.20
C PHE A 215 -9.87 16.74 -3.51
N CYS A 216 -9.62 17.61 -2.55
CA CYS A 216 -10.67 18.38 -1.89
C CYS A 216 -10.67 19.85 -2.33
N ILE A 217 -9.51 20.52 -2.29
CA ILE A 217 -9.44 21.98 -2.57
C ILE A 217 -9.34 22.25 -4.07
N MET A 218 -8.40 21.59 -4.77
CA MET A 218 -8.15 21.82 -6.19
C MET A 218 -9.37 21.58 -7.08
N PRO A 219 -10.17 20.49 -6.94
CA PRO A 219 -11.34 20.29 -7.78
C PRO A 219 -12.37 21.43 -7.65
N VAL A 220 -12.60 21.90 -6.44
CA VAL A 220 -13.53 23.01 -6.20
C VAL A 220 -13.03 24.29 -6.89
N ALA A 221 -11.74 24.61 -6.76
CA ALA A 221 -11.14 25.78 -7.42
C ALA A 221 -11.21 25.68 -8.96
N VAL A 222 -10.93 24.50 -9.51
CA VAL A 222 -10.98 24.28 -10.97
C VAL A 222 -12.41 24.31 -11.48
N TYR A 223 -13.37 23.73 -10.77
CA TYR A 223 -14.79 23.81 -11.16
C TYR A 223 -15.32 25.23 -11.10
N THR A 224 -14.93 26.02 -10.09
CA THR A 224 -15.28 27.46 -10.03
C THR A 224 -14.66 28.21 -11.20
N MET A 225 -13.41 27.96 -11.53
CA MET A 225 -12.75 28.57 -12.69
C MET A 225 -13.45 28.20 -14.00
N PHE A 226 -13.83 26.93 -14.20
CA PHE A 226 -14.57 26.52 -15.39
C PHE A 226 -15.95 27.20 -15.49
N MET A 227 -16.66 27.37 -14.37
CA MET A 227 -17.90 28.11 -14.34
C MET A 227 -17.71 29.58 -14.75
N LEU A 228 -16.64 30.23 -14.32
CA LEU A 228 -16.36 31.64 -14.66
C LEU A 228 -15.90 31.83 -16.11
N LEU A 229 -15.17 30.85 -16.67
CA LEU A 229 -14.68 30.89 -18.05
C LEU A 229 -15.73 30.55 -19.10
N ALA A 230 -16.87 30.09 -18.67
CA ALA A 230 -18.16 29.92 -19.41
C ALA A 230 -18.04 29.68 -20.92
N SER A 231 -17.46 28.55 -21.32
CA SER A 231 -17.50 28.10 -22.71
C SER A 231 -18.64 27.09 -22.93
N GLN A 232 -19.12 26.96 -24.19
CA GLN A 232 -20.09 25.91 -24.56
C GLN A 232 -19.61 24.48 -24.24
N GLN A 233 -18.32 24.30 -23.86
CA GLN A 233 -17.68 23.01 -23.61
C GLN A 233 -17.44 22.73 -22.12
N ILE A 234 -18.06 23.46 -21.18
CA ILE A 234 -17.87 23.30 -19.73
C ILE A 234 -18.07 21.85 -19.30
N GLY A 235 -19.13 21.19 -19.73
CA GLY A 235 -19.38 19.78 -19.38
C GLY A 235 -18.28 18.84 -19.81
N MET A 236 -17.69 19.06 -21.00
CA MET A 236 -16.56 18.28 -21.49
C MET A 236 -15.29 18.55 -20.67
N MET A 237 -15.01 19.81 -20.30
CA MET A 237 -13.85 20.16 -19.48
C MET A 237 -13.95 19.58 -18.08
N VAL A 238 -15.14 19.64 -17.44
CA VAL A 238 -15.39 19.05 -16.13
C VAL A 238 -15.24 17.53 -16.18
N SER A 239 -15.74 16.85 -17.20
CA SER A 239 -15.60 15.40 -17.33
C SER A 239 -14.17 14.97 -17.60
N LEU A 240 -13.41 15.68 -18.43
CA LEU A 240 -11.98 15.43 -18.65
C LEU A 240 -11.16 15.64 -17.38
N PHE A 241 -11.45 16.68 -16.63
CA PHE A 241 -10.77 16.94 -15.35
C PHE A 241 -11.09 15.85 -14.32
N SER A 242 -12.35 15.40 -14.22
CA SER A 242 -12.74 14.29 -13.34
C SER A 242 -12.04 12.99 -13.70
N LEU A 243 -11.86 12.72 -15.00
CA LEU A 243 -11.06 11.58 -15.47
C LEU A 243 -9.58 11.72 -15.09
N ALA A 244 -9.00 12.92 -15.24
CA ALA A 244 -7.62 13.19 -14.83
C ALA A 244 -7.43 12.98 -13.32
N LEU A 245 -8.37 13.43 -12.49
CA LEU A 245 -8.37 13.18 -11.04
C LEU A 245 -8.38 11.68 -10.72
N LEU A 246 -9.16 10.89 -11.43
CA LEU A 246 -9.21 9.44 -11.23
C LEU A 246 -7.87 8.78 -11.56
N MET A 247 -7.22 9.19 -12.65
CA MET A 247 -5.88 8.69 -13.02
C MET A 247 -4.82 9.10 -11.99
N MET A 248 -4.84 10.35 -11.53
CA MET A 248 -3.94 10.84 -10.48
C MET A 248 -4.17 10.11 -9.16
N GLY A 249 -5.41 9.82 -8.80
CA GLY A 249 -5.76 9.05 -7.62
C GLY A 249 -5.18 7.64 -7.63
N GLY A 250 -5.31 6.94 -8.76
CA GLY A 250 -4.68 5.64 -8.96
C GLY A 250 -3.17 5.69 -8.77
N MET A 251 -2.51 6.73 -9.34
CA MET A 251 -1.07 6.92 -9.17
C MET A 251 -0.67 7.19 -7.71
N LEU A 252 -1.44 8.00 -6.98
CA LEU A 252 -1.18 8.28 -5.57
C LEU A 252 -1.38 7.06 -4.67
N ILE A 253 -2.34 6.18 -4.97
CA ILE A 253 -2.50 4.90 -4.26
C ILE A 253 -1.25 4.04 -4.43
N ILE A 254 -0.67 3.98 -5.64
CA ILE A 254 0.57 3.26 -5.91
C ILE A 254 1.75 3.90 -5.15
N VAL A 255 1.85 5.24 -5.14
CA VAL A 255 2.88 5.96 -4.37
C VAL A 255 2.73 5.67 -2.88
N ALA A 256 1.53 5.74 -2.34
CA ALA A 256 1.25 5.38 -0.95
C ALA A 256 1.65 3.92 -0.64
N ASP A 257 1.47 3.00 -1.59
CA ASP A 257 1.88 1.61 -1.45
C ASP A 257 3.40 1.45 -1.36
N THR A 258 4.14 2.19 -2.18
CA THR A 258 5.60 2.15 -2.14
C THR A 258 6.20 2.74 -0.86
N MET A 259 5.47 3.64 -0.19
CA MET A 259 5.88 4.26 1.07
C MET A 259 5.55 3.44 2.31
N CYS A 260 4.56 2.53 2.21
CA CYS A 260 4.18 1.69 3.33
C CYS A 260 5.15 0.50 3.50
N PRO A 261 5.51 0.10 4.74
CA PRO A 261 6.20 -1.16 4.99
C PRO A 261 5.26 -2.32 4.70
N ASP A 262 5.86 -3.44 4.32
CA ASP A 262 5.13 -4.69 4.08
C ASP A 262 4.80 -5.38 5.43
N VAL A 263 3.95 -4.76 6.23
CA VAL A 263 3.55 -5.25 7.57
C VAL A 263 2.63 -6.47 7.46
N ALA A 264 2.05 -6.70 6.28
CA ALA A 264 1.20 -7.85 6.03
C ALA A 264 2.03 -9.13 5.87
N PRO A 265 1.61 -10.28 6.40
CA PRO A 265 2.23 -11.57 6.14
C PRO A 265 2.26 -11.85 4.64
N GLN A 266 3.38 -12.42 4.15
CA GLN A 266 3.59 -12.67 2.71
C GLN A 266 2.47 -13.47 2.03
N HIS A 267 1.72 -14.28 2.79
CA HIS A 267 0.63 -15.10 2.27
C HIS A 267 -0.72 -14.37 2.14
N TYR A 268 -0.80 -13.09 2.57
CA TYR A 268 -2.06 -12.35 2.62
C TYR A 268 -2.18 -11.22 1.58
N SER A 269 -1.18 -11.05 0.69
CA SER A 269 -1.34 -10.12 -0.44
C SER A 269 -2.57 -10.41 -1.32
N PRO A 270 -3.03 -11.68 -1.51
CA PRO A 270 -4.28 -11.94 -2.23
C PRO A 270 -5.56 -11.65 -1.43
N ILE A 271 -5.50 -11.38 -0.12
CA ILE A 271 -6.72 -11.11 0.68
C ILE A 271 -7.45 -9.86 0.21
N TYR A 272 -6.73 -8.84 -0.26
CA TYR A 272 -7.36 -7.64 -0.80
C TYR A 272 -7.96 -7.85 -2.18
N LEU A 273 -7.26 -8.58 -3.05
CA LEU A 273 -7.67 -8.83 -4.41
C LEU A 273 -8.85 -9.79 -4.51
N LYS A 274 -8.88 -10.84 -3.68
CA LYS A 274 -9.98 -11.82 -3.69
C LYS A 274 -11.34 -11.20 -3.36
N PRO A 275 -11.54 -10.49 -2.22
CA PRO A 275 -12.81 -9.81 -1.94
C PRO A 275 -13.14 -8.75 -2.99
N LEU A 276 -12.15 -7.97 -3.45
CA LEU A 276 -12.35 -6.96 -4.46
C LEU A 276 -12.86 -7.58 -5.77
N MET A 277 -12.18 -8.58 -6.31
CA MET A 277 -12.59 -9.26 -7.55
C MET A 277 -13.93 -9.98 -7.43
N LYS A 278 -14.26 -10.50 -6.25
CA LYS A 278 -15.51 -11.20 -5.97
C LYS A 278 -16.71 -10.24 -5.95
N TRP A 279 -16.56 -9.07 -5.32
CA TRP A 279 -17.65 -8.13 -5.09
C TRP A 279 -17.72 -6.99 -6.13
N LEU A 280 -16.66 -6.75 -6.89
CA LEU A 280 -16.62 -5.75 -7.95
C LEU A 280 -17.73 -5.93 -9.02
N PRO A 281 -18.04 -7.16 -9.50
CA PRO A 281 -19.14 -7.35 -10.44
C PRO A 281 -20.50 -6.92 -9.86
N LEU A 282 -20.75 -7.21 -8.57
CA LEU A 282 -21.97 -6.78 -7.89
C LEU A 282 -22.07 -5.26 -7.86
N GLY A 283 -20.99 -4.58 -7.47
CA GLY A 283 -20.93 -3.12 -7.50
C GLY A 283 -21.19 -2.55 -8.90
N MET A 284 -20.59 -3.11 -9.94
CA MET A 284 -20.82 -2.70 -11.32
C MET A 284 -22.29 -2.87 -11.74
N VAL A 285 -22.90 -4.03 -11.45
CA VAL A 285 -24.31 -4.28 -11.76
C VAL A 285 -25.22 -3.28 -11.05
N LEU A 286 -25.01 -3.03 -9.76
CA LEU A 286 -25.76 -2.03 -9.00
C LEU A 286 -25.59 -0.61 -9.57
N GLY A 287 -24.36 -0.25 -9.97
CA GLY A 287 -24.09 1.04 -10.61
C GLY A 287 -24.82 1.19 -11.96
N ILE A 288 -24.81 0.14 -12.80
CA ILE A 288 -25.54 0.13 -14.07
C ILE A 288 -27.06 0.22 -13.82
N CYS A 289 -27.59 -0.53 -12.85
CA CYS A 289 -29.01 -0.45 -12.49
C CYS A 289 -29.40 0.96 -12.00
N ALA A 290 -28.51 1.61 -11.25
CA ALA A 290 -28.72 2.99 -10.81
C ALA A 290 -28.67 3.98 -11.98
N SER A 291 -27.75 3.81 -12.93
CA SER A 291 -27.65 4.68 -14.12
C SER A 291 -28.84 4.54 -15.06
N LEU A 292 -29.46 3.34 -15.13
CA LEU A 292 -30.66 3.06 -15.91
C LEU A 292 -31.96 3.55 -15.23
N GLY A 293 -31.86 4.19 -14.03
CA GLY A 293 -33.01 4.73 -13.32
C GLY A 293 -33.97 3.68 -12.76
N LEU A 294 -33.49 2.40 -12.61
CA LEU A 294 -34.29 1.32 -12.03
C LEU A 294 -34.64 1.58 -10.55
N PHE A 295 -33.83 2.35 -9.86
CA PHE A 295 -34.19 2.93 -8.56
C PHE A 295 -34.98 4.22 -8.81
N LYS A 296 -36.30 4.17 -8.69
CA LYS A 296 -37.22 5.32 -8.84
C LYS A 296 -37.04 6.38 -7.74
N LEU A 297 -35.83 6.86 -7.53
CA LEU A 297 -35.51 7.96 -6.63
C LEU A 297 -35.66 9.27 -7.44
N PRO A 298 -36.39 10.28 -6.98
CA PRO A 298 -36.56 11.56 -7.69
C PRO A 298 -35.19 12.24 -7.94
N LEU A 299 -34.20 12.05 -7.05
CA LEU A 299 -32.83 12.49 -7.26
C LEU A 299 -32.09 11.70 -8.36
N ALA A 300 -32.52 10.49 -8.68
CA ALA A 300 -31.82 9.61 -9.60
C ALA A 300 -31.83 10.12 -11.05
N MET A 301 -32.86 10.85 -11.46
CA MET A 301 -32.92 11.38 -12.82
C MET A 301 -31.92 12.51 -13.08
N ARG A 302 -31.65 13.37 -12.08
CA ARG A 302 -30.76 14.53 -12.24
C ARG A 302 -29.28 14.18 -11.99
N PHE A 303 -29.00 13.29 -11.01
CA PHE A 303 -27.62 12.90 -10.59
C PHE A 303 -27.31 11.44 -10.85
N ALA A 304 -27.87 10.88 -11.92
CA ALA A 304 -27.68 9.48 -12.30
C ALA A 304 -26.20 9.03 -12.30
N PRO A 305 -25.24 9.75 -12.89
CA PRO A 305 -23.84 9.31 -12.90
C PRO A 305 -23.20 9.34 -11.51
N THR A 306 -23.53 10.33 -10.68
CA THR A 306 -23.02 10.44 -9.30
C THR A 306 -23.54 9.29 -8.44
N LEU A 307 -24.86 9.06 -8.48
CA LEU A 307 -25.49 7.97 -7.75
C LEU A 307 -25.01 6.60 -8.23
N ALA A 308 -24.79 6.43 -9.54
CA ALA A 308 -24.24 5.19 -10.09
C ALA A 308 -22.86 4.87 -9.51
N VAL A 309 -21.97 5.85 -9.42
CA VAL A 309 -20.62 5.67 -8.85
C VAL A 309 -20.68 5.40 -7.36
N VAL A 310 -21.49 6.14 -6.61
CA VAL A 310 -21.63 5.97 -5.15
C VAL A 310 -22.26 4.60 -4.82
N ILE A 311 -23.34 4.22 -5.49
CA ILE A 311 -24.01 2.92 -5.29
C ILE A 311 -23.09 1.78 -5.72
N SER A 312 -22.35 1.94 -6.83
CA SER A 312 -21.34 0.97 -7.24
C SER A 312 -20.26 0.80 -6.15
N CYS A 313 -19.73 1.92 -5.62
CA CYS A 313 -18.75 1.89 -4.55
C CYS A 313 -19.30 1.22 -3.28
N LEU A 314 -20.48 1.59 -2.83
CA LEU A 314 -21.11 0.96 -1.66
C LEU A 314 -21.35 -0.53 -1.89
N GLY A 315 -21.80 -0.91 -3.07
CA GLY A 315 -22.10 -2.30 -3.43
C GLY A 315 -20.88 -3.23 -3.40
N PHE A 316 -19.69 -2.73 -3.71
CA PHE A 316 -18.47 -3.56 -3.60
C PHE A 316 -17.67 -3.30 -2.32
N ALA A 317 -17.57 -2.06 -1.84
CA ALA A 317 -16.70 -1.72 -0.72
C ALA A 317 -17.22 -2.23 0.62
N VAL A 318 -18.55 -2.21 0.85
CA VAL A 318 -19.14 -2.71 2.10
C VAL A 318 -18.88 -4.21 2.29
N PRO A 319 -19.27 -5.11 1.37
CA PRO A 319 -19.04 -6.54 1.57
C PRO A 319 -17.54 -6.89 1.54
N ALA A 320 -16.75 -6.21 0.70
CA ALA A 320 -15.29 -6.41 0.68
C ALA A 320 -14.65 -6.02 2.02
N TYR A 321 -15.08 -4.91 2.62
CA TYR A 321 -14.62 -4.49 3.94
C TYR A 321 -15.00 -5.50 5.03
N VAL A 322 -16.24 -5.97 5.06
CA VAL A 322 -16.71 -6.93 6.07
C VAL A 322 -15.94 -8.24 6.00
N GLU A 323 -15.72 -8.78 4.79
CA GLU A 323 -14.95 -10.00 4.59
C GLU A 323 -13.49 -9.80 5.00
N TRP A 324 -12.86 -8.70 4.58
CA TRP A 324 -11.50 -8.35 4.95
C TRP A 324 -11.36 -8.12 6.47
N LYS A 325 -12.27 -7.38 7.09
CA LYS A 325 -12.20 -7.04 8.52
C LYS A 325 -12.25 -8.27 9.43
N ARG A 326 -13.04 -9.28 9.06
CA ARG A 326 -13.08 -10.54 9.79
C ARG A 326 -11.70 -11.21 9.85
N HIS A 327 -10.98 -11.22 8.73
CA HIS A 327 -9.64 -11.79 8.67
C HIS A 327 -8.61 -10.91 9.39
N ASP A 328 -8.67 -9.59 9.17
CA ASP A 328 -7.71 -8.65 9.75
C ASP A 328 -7.79 -8.56 11.27
N THR A 329 -9.01 -8.50 11.83
CA THR A 329 -9.21 -8.49 13.28
C THR A 329 -8.60 -9.73 13.91
N ALA A 330 -8.79 -10.86 13.28
CA ALA A 330 -8.26 -12.13 13.72
C ALA A 330 -6.71 -12.15 13.81
N LEU A 331 -6.05 -11.63 12.80
CA LEU A 331 -4.59 -11.58 12.73
C LEU A 331 -4.01 -10.52 13.66
N THR A 332 -4.69 -9.38 13.78
CA THR A 332 -4.29 -8.30 14.69
C THR A 332 -4.36 -8.76 16.14
N GLU A 333 -5.43 -9.50 16.52
CA GLU A 333 -5.56 -10.09 17.84
C GLU A 333 -4.37 -11.00 18.19
N VAL A 334 -3.90 -11.83 17.25
CA VAL A 334 -2.74 -12.70 17.46
C VAL A 334 -1.48 -11.86 17.76
N ILE A 335 -1.24 -10.79 16.99
CA ILE A 335 -0.06 -9.95 17.16
C ILE A 335 -0.10 -9.19 18.49
N GLU A 336 -1.25 -8.64 18.88
CA GLU A 336 -1.42 -7.88 20.13
C GLU A 336 -1.28 -8.75 21.38
N LYS A 337 -1.69 -10.01 21.32
CA LYS A 337 -1.61 -10.96 22.44
C LYS A 337 -0.27 -11.69 22.53
N LEU A 338 0.50 -11.67 21.47
CA LEU A 338 1.79 -12.37 21.39
C LEU A 338 2.78 -11.99 22.51
N PRO A 339 3.00 -10.69 22.86
CA PRO A 339 3.92 -10.34 23.94
C PRO A 339 3.49 -10.91 25.30
N ALA A 340 2.20 -10.88 25.62
CA ALA A 340 1.67 -11.44 26.86
C ALA A 340 1.89 -12.97 26.91
N PHE A 341 1.63 -13.67 25.81
CA PHE A 341 1.88 -15.10 25.68
C PHE A 341 3.38 -15.43 25.85
N LEU A 342 4.28 -14.69 25.24
CA LEU A 342 5.73 -14.90 25.35
C LEU A 342 6.24 -14.66 26.77
N ARG A 343 5.68 -13.69 27.48
CA ARG A 343 5.98 -13.41 28.88
C ARG A 343 5.53 -14.55 29.78
N ASP A 344 4.29 -15.04 29.61
CA ASP A 344 3.79 -16.19 30.34
C ASP A 344 4.65 -17.43 30.06
N LEU A 345 5.14 -17.60 28.82
CA LEU A 345 6.04 -18.67 28.44
C LEU A 345 7.37 -18.56 29.18
N ALA A 346 7.97 -17.36 29.24
CA ALA A 346 9.20 -17.11 29.99
C ALA A 346 9.02 -17.43 31.50
N ASP A 347 7.88 -17.07 32.08
CA ASP A 347 7.57 -17.37 33.47
C ASP A 347 7.44 -18.88 33.75
N GLU A 348 6.83 -19.66 32.84
CA GLU A 348 6.75 -21.12 32.98
C GLU A 348 8.13 -21.80 32.78
N VAL A 349 8.96 -21.29 31.87
CA VAL A 349 10.35 -21.75 31.68
C VAL A 349 11.17 -21.45 32.95
N ARG A 350 10.98 -20.26 33.55
CA ARG A 350 11.64 -19.89 34.83
C ARG A 350 11.26 -20.81 36.00
N ARG A 351 10.06 -21.38 35.97
CA ARG A 351 9.59 -22.40 36.93
C ARG A 351 10.17 -23.79 36.67
N GLY A 352 10.98 -23.97 35.63
CA GLY A 352 11.64 -25.22 35.28
C GLY A 352 10.89 -26.08 34.28
N SER A 353 9.83 -25.59 33.67
CA SER A 353 9.15 -26.29 32.57
C SER A 353 9.97 -26.19 31.27
N SER A 354 10.03 -27.26 30.47
CA SER A 354 10.56 -27.12 29.12
C SER A 354 9.67 -26.23 28.28
N PRO A 355 10.20 -25.45 27.31
CA PRO A 355 9.41 -24.53 26.47
C PRO A 355 8.23 -25.20 25.79
N PHE A 356 8.38 -26.45 25.32
CA PHE A 356 7.27 -27.19 24.72
C PHE A 356 6.18 -27.55 25.73
N LYS A 357 6.55 -28.02 26.94
CA LYS A 357 5.56 -28.27 28.02
C LYS A 357 4.87 -26.99 28.47
N ALA A 358 5.61 -25.90 28.58
CA ALA A 358 5.05 -24.59 28.86
C ALA A 358 4.04 -24.16 27.78
N LEU A 359 4.38 -24.32 26.51
CA LEU A 359 3.49 -24.06 25.38
C LEU A 359 2.22 -24.93 25.43
N GLU A 360 2.37 -26.21 25.77
CA GLU A 360 1.24 -27.13 25.95
C GLU A 360 0.31 -26.67 27.08
N TYR A 361 0.87 -26.29 28.24
CA TYR A 361 0.11 -25.74 29.35
C TYR A 361 -0.58 -24.43 28.98
N LEU A 362 0.13 -23.50 28.35
CA LEU A 362 -0.41 -22.20 27.94
C LEU A 362 -1.48 -22.32 26.84
N SER A 363 -1.47 -23.39 26.05
CA SER A 363 -2.53 -23.67 25.06
C SER A 363 -3.91 -23.88 25.68
N THR A 364 -3.97 -24.13 27.00
CA THR A 364 -5.23 -24.25 27.76
C THR A 364 -5.73 -22.92 28.31
N ARG A 365 -4.87 -21.88 28.37
CA ARG A 365 -5.26 -20.51 28.75
C ARG A 365 -5.96 -19.80 27.61
N VAL A 366 -6.63 -18.70 27.92
CA VAL A 366 -7.37 -17.86 26.96
C VAL A 366 -6.57 -16.60 26.67
N TYR A 367 -5.97 -16.51 25.50
CA TYR A 367 -5.30 -15.29 24.99
C TYR A 367 -6.15 -14.58 23.95
N GLY A 368 -6.92 -15.35 23.17
CA GLY A 368 -7.77 -14.82 22.13
C GLY A 368 -8.32 -15.94 21.25
N ARG A 369 -9.51 -15.74 20.70
CA ARG A 369 -10.29 -16.77 20.03
C ARG A 369 -9.54 -17.51 18.92
N LEU A 370 -8.72 -16.78 18.15
CA LEU A 370 -7.94 -17.35 17.06
C LEU A 370 -6.57 -17.82 17.52
N PHE A 371 -5.91 -17.07 18.40
CA PHE A 371 -4.61 -17.45 18.91
C PHE A 371 -4.68 -18.78 19.65
N ASP A 372 -5.70 -18.98 20.49
CA ASP A 372 -5.94 -20.25 21.20
C ASP A 372 -6.14 -21.41 20.23
N ARG A 373 -6.88 -21.17 19.13
CA ARG A 373 -7.07 -22.19 18.10
C ARG A 373 -5.76 -22.58 17.43
N PHE A 374 -4.89 -21.59 17.13
CA PHE A 374 -3.58 -21.84 16.55
C PHE A 374 -2.65 -22.57 17.51
N LEU A 375 -2.61 -22.16 18.78
CA LEU A 375 -1.80 -22.85 19.80
C LEU A 375 -2.22 -24.31 19.96
N LYS A 376 -3.53 -24.58 20.09
CA LYS A 376 -4.05 -25.95 20.16
C LYS A 376 -3.71 -26.77 18.93
N LEU A 377 -3.84 -26.18 17.75
CA LEU A 377 -3.53 -26.85 16.49
C LEU A 377 -2.02 -27.14 16.37
N LEU A 378 -1.16 -26.18 16.78
CA LEU A 378 0.27 -26.35 16.84
C LEU A 378 0.66 -27.49 17.79
N VAL A 379 0.17 -27.47 19.03
CA VAL A 379 0.43 -28.51 20.04
C VAL A 379 0.00 -29.90 19.56
N ASN A 380 -1.22 -30.02 19.03
CA ASN A 380 -1.74 -31.29 18.54
C ASN A 380 -0.92 -31.82 17.37
N LYS A 381 -0.54 -30.97 16.41
CA LYS A 381 0.29 -31.39 15.29
C LYS A 381 1.73 -31.71 15.72
N SER A 382 2.29 -30.96 16.67
CA SER A 382 3.65 -31.18 17.16
C SER A 382 3.82 -32.54 17.82
N ARG A 383 2.80 -33.02 18.53
CA ARG A 383 2.78 -34.36 19.11
C ARG A 383 2.85 -35.47 18.07
N LEU A 384 2.33 -35.23 16.84
CA LEU A 384 2.25 -36.22 15.77
C LEU A 384 3.46 -36.19 14.84
N SER A 385 3.91 -35.00 14.47
CA SER A 385 4.89 -34.82 13.38
C SER A 385 6.17 -34.07 13.79
N GLY A 386 6.28 -33.68 15.06
CA GLY A 386 7.35 -32.82 15.56
C GLY A 386 7.06 -31.33 15.36
N PHE A 387 7.69 -30.48 16.18
CA PHE A 387 7.38 -29.05 16.24
C PHE A 387 7.69 -28.34 14.91
N GLU A 388 8.82 -28.65 14.28
CA GLU A 388 9.24 -28.02 13.02
C GLU A 388 8.25 -28.26 11.87
N LYS A 389 7.82 -29.52 11.69
CA LYS A 389 6.84 -29.87 10.65
C LYS A 389 5.50 -29.24 10.93
N ALA A 390 5.05 -29.31 12.20
CA ALA A 390 3.81 -28.69 12.62
C ALA A 390 3.80 -27.18 12.35
N LEU A 391 4.90 -26.48 12.64
CA LEU A 391 5.03 -25.04 12.39
C LEU A 391 5.02 -24.71 10.89
N LYS A 392 5.71 -25.50 10.05
CA LYS A 392 5.68 -25.35 8.59
C LYS A 392 4.26 -25.52 8.02
N ASP A 393 3.52 -26.49 8.54
CA ASP A 393 2.14 -26.77 8.09
C ASP A 393 1.16 -25.64 8.41
N ILE A 394 1.34 -24.93 9.53
CA ILE A 394 0.47 -23.84 9.95
C ILE A 394 1.01 -22.46 9.60
N ALA A 395 2.21 -22.38 9.04
CA ALA A 395 2.88 -21.11 8.72
C ALA A 395 2.01 -20.17 7.84
N HIS A 396 1.22 -20.75 6.93
CA HIS A 396 0.32 -20.00 6.05
C HIS A 396 -0.88 -19.36 6.77
N LEU A 397 -1.16 -19.77 8.01
CA LEU A 397 -2.29 -19.27 8.82
C LEU A 397 -1.85 -18.18 9.81
N LEU A 398 -0.56 -18.14 10.16
CA LEU A 398 -0.01 -17.24 11.18
C LEU A 398 0.50 -15.92 10.57
N PRO A 399 0.34 -14.79 11.28
CA PRO A 399 1.05 -13.57 10.92
C PRO A 399 2.56 -13.74 11.07
N LYS A 400 3.35 -13.10 10.20
CA LYS A 400 4.82 -13.21 10.16
C LYS A 400 5.49 -13.01 11.53
N PRO A 401 5.12 -12.00 12.36
CA PRO A 401 5.70 -11.86 13.69
C PRO A 401 5.45 -13.05 14.61
N ALA A 402 4.23 -13.61 14.61
CA ALA A 402 3.91 -14.77 15.44
C ALA A 402 4.62 -16.04 14.97
N LEU A 403 4.73 -16.23 13.65
CA LEU A 403 5.50 -17.33 13.08
C LEU A 403 6.97 -17.25 13.48
N LEU A 404 7.56 -16.05 13.41
CA LEU A 404 8.94 -15.80 13.81
C LEU A 404 9.16 -16.06 15.30
N ALA A 405 8.24 -15.59 16.16
CA ALA A 405 8.34 -15.82 17.60
C ALA A 405 8.30 -17.32 17.94
N LEU A 406 7.37 -18.07 17.34
CA LEU A 406 7.22 -19.50 17.59
C LEU A 406 8.40 -20.31 17.04
N ASP A 407 8.94 -19.91 15.88
CA ASP A 407 10.15 -20.52 15.31
C ASP A 407 11.38 -20.27 16.19
N LEU A 408 11.49 -19.06 16.78
CA LEU A 408 12.57 -18.75 17.73
C LEU A 408 12.39 -19.48 19.06
N VAL A 409 11.17 -19.63 19.56
CA VAL A 409 10.89 -20.45 20.75
C VAL A 409 11.38 -21.88 20.55
N ARG A 410 11.16 -22.48 19.38
CA ARG A 410 11.69 -23.80 19.03
C ARG A 410 13.21 -23.85 19.12
N ASP A 411 13.87 -22.88 18.48
CA ASP A 411 15.33 -22.88 18.46
C ASP A 411 15.93 -22.69 19.85
N LEU A 412 15.34 -21.80 20.66
CA LEU A 412 15.76 -21.56 22.03
C LEU A 412 15.56 -22.82 22.90
N GLU A 413 14.54 -23.63 22.63
CA GLU A 413 14.34 -24.94 23.26
C GLU A 413 15.47 -25.91 22.86
N GLU A 414 15.76 -26.04 21.56
CA GLU A 414 16.84 -26.88 21.05
C GLU A 414 18.21 -26.52 21.64
N LEU A 415 18.43 -25.22 21.91
CA LEU A 415 19.65 -24.68 22.48
C LEU A 415 19.71 -24.77 24.01
N GLY A 416 18.60 -25.15 24.66
CA GLY A 416 18.51 -25.13 26.13
C GLY A 416 18.64 -23.74 26.74
N ALA A 417 18.11 -22.73 26.05
CA ALA A 417 18.23 -21.34 26.46
C ALA A 417 17.52 -21.07 27.79
N ARG A 418 18.07 -20.12 28.56
CA ARG A 418 17.51 -19.70 29.84
C ARG A 418 16.27 -18.82 29.66
N ALA A 419 15.50 -18.67 30.74
CA ALA A 419 14.27 -17.85 30.75
C ALA A 419 14.50 -16.39 30.31
N GLU A 420 15.68 -15.83 30.56
CA GLU A 420 16.05 -14.45 30.18
C GLU A 420 15.99 -14.21 28.66
N ALA A 421 16.28 -15.22 27.85
CA ALA A 421 16.19 -15.12 26.39
C ALA A 421 14.73 -14.99 25.93
N PHE A 422 13.80 -15.67 26.59
CA PHE A 422 12.36 -15.55 26.33
C PHE A 422 11.77 -14.23 26.83
N ASP A 423 12.27 -13.69 27.94
CA ASP A 423 11.91 -12.36 28.43
C ASP A 423 12.35 -11.28 27.43
N GLY A 424 13.58 -11.36 26.95
CA GLY A 424 14.09 -10.45 25.90
C GLY A 424 13.24 -10.51 24.62
N LEU A 425 12.80 -11.70 24.25
CA LEU A 425 11.90 -11.89 23.12
C LEU A 425 10.53 -11.22 23.36
N ALA A 426 9.93 -11.45 24.54
CA ALA A 426 8.64 -10.85 24.90
C ALA A 426 8.69 -9.31 24.89
N GLU A 427 9.76 -8.73 25.42
CA GLU A 427 9.97 -7.28 25.45
C GLU A 427 10.14 -6.70 24.05
N ALA A 428 10.94 -7.33 23.19
CA ALA A 428 11.13 -6.89 21.79
C ALA A 428 9.82 -6.89 21.00
N PHE A 429 8.99 -7.94 21.17
CA PHE A 429 7.68 -7.98 20.52
C PHE A 429 6.71 -6.94 21.10
N ARG A 430 6.76 -6.68 22.39
CA ARG A 430 5.98 -5.62 23.03
C ARG A 430 6.35 -4.26 22.46
N GLU A 431 7.63 -3.93 22.40
CA GLU A 431 8.10 -2.67 21.85
C GLU A 431 7.74 -2.48 20.38
N HIS A 432 7.74 -3.59 19.60
CA HIS A 432 7.26 -3.56 18.22
C HIS A 432 5.75 -3.22 18.16
N VAL A 433 4.91 -3.87 18.97
CA VAL A 433 3.47 -3.60 19.04
C VAL A 433 3.20 -2.17 19.47
N ASP A 434 3.91 -1.69 20.48
CA ASP A 434 3.80 -0.32 21.00
C ASP A 434 4.20 0.71 19.92
N SER A 435 5.28 0.47 19.17
CA SER A 435 5.73 1.34 18.07
C SER A 435 4.69 1.44 16.94
N VAL A 436 4.05 0.32 16.58
CA VAL A 436 2.96 0.31 15.58
C VAL A 436 1.73 1.06 16.10
N SER A 437 1.41 0.91 17.39
CA SER A 437 0.29 1.59 18.04
C SER A 437 0.52 3.11 18.09
N GLU A 438 1.72 3.54 18.46
CA GLU A 438 2.13 4.95 18.46
C GLU A 438 2.04 5.58 17.07
N TYR A 439 2.51 4.87 16.05
CA TYR A 439 2.34 5.31 14.66
C TYR A 439 0.86 5.51 14.31
N ARG A 440 0.00 4.52 14.58
CA ARG A 440 -1.43 4.60 14.27
C ARG A 440 -2.11 5.78 14.97
N SER A 441 -1.78 6.03 16.23
CA SER A 441 -2.31 7.17 17.00
C SER A 441 -1.86 8.49 16.40
N GLY A 442 -0.58 8.61 16.03
CA GLY A 442 -0.01 9.82 15.44
C GLY A 442 -0.58 10.19 14.07
N VAL A 443 -0.99 9.18 13.29
CA VAL A 443 -1.54 9.40 11.92
C VAL A 443 -3.08 9.46 11.89
N SER A 444 -3.74 9.10 12.98
CA SER A 444 -5.21 9.08 13.06
C SER A 444 -5.85 10.44 12.76
N LEU A 445 -5.25 11.54 13.22
CA LEU A 445 -5.71 12.91 12.94
C LEU A 445 -5.70 13.21 11.44
N ASN A 446 -4.64 12.81 10.74
CA ASN A 446 -4.49 13.05 9.30
C ASN A 446 -5.57 12.32 8.49
N ARG A 447 -6.00 11.15 8.92
CA ARG A 447 -7.12 10.42 8.34
C ARG A 447 -8.41 11.25 8.43
N TRP A 448 -8.72 11.78 9.62
CA TRP A 448 -9.91 12.61 9.81
C TRP A 448 -9.84 13.91 9.02
N MET A 449 -8.65 14.53 8.87
CA MET A 449 -8.46 15.69 8.00
C MET A 449 -8.87 15.40 6.54
N VAL A 450 -8.50 14.25 5.99
CA VAL A 450 -8.87 13.88 4.61
C VAL A 450 -10.37 13.68 4.50
N ILE A 451 -11.02 12.97 5.44
CA ILE A 451 -12.47 12.73 5.45
C ILE A 451 -13.25 14.06 5.58
N PHE A 452 -12.81 14.93 6.50
CA PHE A 452 -13.42 16.24 6.68
C PHE A 452 -13.23 17.14 5.44
N GLY A 453 -12.08 17.04 4.77
CA GLY A 453 -11.83 17.73 3.51
C GLY A 453 -12.83 17.36 2.41
N VAL A 454 -13.26 16.09 2.36
CA VAL A 454 -14.32 15.65 1.43
C VAL A 454 -15.63 16.34 1.73
N GLY A 455 -16.04 16.41 3.00
CA GLY A 455 -17.27 17.11 3.40
C GLY A 455 -17.22 18.61 3.09
N LEU A 456 -16.07 19.26 3.32
CA LEU A 456 -15.89 20.66 2.92
C LEU A 456 -15.99 20.85 1.39
N ALA A 457 -15.36 19.98 0.61
CA ALA A 457 -15.39 20.08 -0.85
C ALA A 457 -16.82 19.93 -1.41
N GLY A 458 -17.58 18.97 -0.88
CA GLY A 458 -18.97 18.78 -1.28
C GLY A 458 -19.88 19.92 -0.84
N GLY A 459 -19.71 20.42 0.39
CA GLY A 459 -20.45 21.58 0.88
C GLY A 459 -20.21 22.84 0.05
N ILE A 460 -18.95 23.12 -0.33
CA ILE A 460 -18.62 24.24 -1.23
C ILE A 460 -19.24 24.03 -2.63
N ALA A 461 -19.20 22.80 -3.15
CA ALA A 461 -19.80 22.51 -4.44
C ALA A 461 -21.33 22.68 -4.43
N LEU A 462 -22.00 22.28 -3.36
CA LEU A 462 -23.44 22.57 -3.18
C LEU A 462 -23.70 24.07 -3.13
N ALA A 463 -22.90 24.84 -2.42
CA ALA A 463 -23.03 26.31 -2.40
C ALA A 463 -22.80 26.92 -3.79
N LEU A 464 -21.84 26.41 -4.56
CA LEU A 464 -21.63 26.82 -5.95
C LEU A 464 -22.87 26.54 -6.83
N MET A 465 -23.48 25.37 -6.67
CA MET A 465 -24.68 25.01 -7.43
C MET A 465 -25.92 25.83 -7.00
N GLY A 466 -26.09 26.05 -5.70
CA GLY A 466 -27.25 26.74 -5.15
C GLY A 466 -27.23 28.27 -5.35
N PHE A 467 -26.07 28.89 -5.35
CA PHE A 467 -25.93 30.35 -5.43
C PHE A 467 -25.28 30.82 -6.73
N VAL A 468 -24.11 30.27 -7.07
CA VAL A 468 -23.31 30.81 -8.19
C VAL A 468 -23.90 30.41 -9.54
N LEU A 469 -24.32 29.19 -9.71
CA LEU A 469 -24.85 28.69 -10.98
C LEU A 469 -26.17 29.43 -11.39
N PRO A 470 -27.17 29.60 -10.50
CA PRO A 470 -28.37 30.37 -10.81
C PRO A 470 -28.09 31.86 -11.04
N MET A 471 -27.13 32.44 -10.30
CA MET A 471 -26.73 33.84 -10.50
C MET A 471 -26.12 34.05 -11.89
N LEU A 472 -25.23 33.17 -12.33
CA LEU A 472 -24.61 33.19 -13.65
C LEU A 472 -25.66 33.02 -14.76
N ALA A 473 -26.65 32.13 -14.57
CA ALA A 473 -27.75 31.95 -15.53
C ALA A 473 -28.64 33.20 -15.66
N LYS A 474 -28.96 33.87 -14.55
CA LYS A 474 -29.69 35.16 -14.59
C LYS A 474 -28.87 36.22 -15.31
N LEU A 475 -27.57 36.29 -15.07
CA LEU A 475 -26.68 37.26 -15.72
C LEU A 475 -26.62 37.01 -17.24
N SER A 476 -26.54 35.76 -17.67
CA SER A 476 -26.54 35.39 -19.10
C SER A 476 -27.87 35.73 -19.78
N ALA A 477 -28.99 35.53 -19.10
CA ALA A 477 -30.31 35.89 -19.60
C ALA A 477 -30.49 37.42 -19.77
N MET A 478 -29.93 38.21 -18.85
CA MET A 478 -29.94 39.69 -18.95
C MET A 478 -29.06 40.21 -20.08
N THR A 479 -27.90 39.58 -20.33
CA THR A 479 -27.00 39.99 -21.41
C THR A 479 -27.49 39.62 -22.80
N THR A 480 -28.29 38.58 -22.96
CA THR A 480 -28.91 38.22 -24.25
C THR A 480 -29.96 39.22 -24.70
N SER A 481 -30.55 39.99 -23.79
CA SER A 481 -31.53 41.04 -24.10
C SER A 481 -30.91 42.39 -24.51
N GLN A 482 -29.58 42.59 -24.30
CA GLN A 482 -28.87 43.81 -24.70
C GLN A 482 -27.85 43.49 -25.78
N GLN A 483 -28.17 43.73 -27.06
CA GLN A 483 -27.28 43.52 -28.22
C GLN A 483 -25.92 44.28 -28.15
N ALA A 484 -25.72 45.14 -27.18
CA ALA A 484 -24.50 45.95 -27.03
C ALA A 484 -23.29 45.18 -26.43
N LEU A 485 -23.49 44.01 -25.85
CA LEU A 485 -22.43 43.20 -25.21
C LEU A 485 -21.93 42.00 -26.06
N ALA A 486 -22.48 41.83 -27.26
CA ALA A 486 -22.09 40.77 -28.20
C ALA A 486 -20.63 40.86 -28.73
N SER A 487 -19.94 41.94 -28.41
CA SER A 487 -18.51 42.15 -28.79
C SER A 487 -17.51 41.66 -27.76
N MET A 488 -17.91 41.16 -26.61
CA MET A 488 -17.00 40.55 -25.64
C MET A 488 -16.97 39.02 -25.78
N PRO A 489 -15.89 38.41 -26.28
CA PRO A 489 -15.82 36.97 -26.54
C PRO A 489 -15.79 36.08 -25.28
N PHE A 490 -15.91 36.67 -24.10
CA PHE A 490 -15.89 35.99 -22.80
C PHE A 490 -17.22 35.94 -22.06
N LEU A 491 -18.34 36.38 -22.69
CA LEU A 491 -19.61 36.40 -22.00
C LEU A 491 -20.29 35.03 -21.97
N ILE A 492 -20.61 34.66 -20.76
CA ILE A 492 -21.16 33.42 -20.22
C ILE A 492 -22.47 33.05 -20.91
N THR A 493 -22.49 31.97 -21.66
CA THR A 493 -23.71 31.34 -22.20
C THR A 493 -24.07 30.08 -21.38
N ILE A 494 -24.32 30.25 -20.07
CA ILE A 494 -24.94 29.18 -19.29
C ILE A 494 -26.46 29.30 -19.53
N THR A 495 -26.98 28.42 -20.39
CA THR A 495 -28.43 28.32 -20.57
C THR A 495 -29.05 27.59 -19.40
N PRO A 496 -30.25 27.96 -18.92
CA PRO A 496 -30.93 27.23 -17.84
C PRO A 496 -31.11 25.74 -18.11
N GLU A 497 -31.14 25.33 -19.38
CA GLU A 497 -31.24 23.94 -19.82
C GLU A 497 -29.99 23.12 -19.52
N ASN A 498 -28.80 23.74 -19.55
CA ASN A 498 -27.52 23.05 -19.31
C ASN A 498 -27.12 23.00 -17.83
N MET A 499 -27.78 23.76 -16.95
CA MET A 499 -27.46 23.78 -15.51
C MET A 499 -27.50 22.43 -14.82
N PRO A 500 -28.54 21.58 -15.03
CA PRO A 500 -28.60 20.28 -14.37
C PRO A 500 -27.47 19.37 -14.80
N TYR A 501 -27.06 19.45 -16.06
CA TYR A 501 -25.93 18.66 -16.58
C TYR A 501 -24.60 19.06 -15.93
N ILE A 502 -24.34 20.38 -15.84
CA ILE A 502 -23.10 20.90 -15.22
C ILE A 502 -23.05 20.51 -13.74
N ALA A 503 -24.18 20.70 -13.02
CA ALA A 503 -24.29 20.31 -11.61
C ALA A 503 -24.03 18.80 -11.42
N SER A 504 -24.60 17.96 -12.27
CA SER A 504 -24.37 16.50 -12.25
C SER A 504 -22.92 16.13 -12.47
N GLN A 505 -22.21 16.78 -13.39
CA GLN A 505 -20.79 16.51 -13.67
C GLN A 505 -19.88 16.96 -12.53
N ILE A 506 -20.17 18.08 -11.86
CA ILE A 506 -19.40 18.53 -10.70
C ILE A 506 -19.56 17.54 -9.54
N MET A 507 -20.79 17.12 -9.24
CA MET A 507 -21.03 16.14 -8.18
C MET A 507 -20.42 14.77 -8.51
N PHE A 508 -20.40 14.36 -9.77
CA PHE A 508 -19.70 13.17 -10.22
C PHE A 508 -18.19 13.27 -9.93
N GLY A 509 -17.56 14.41 -10.23
CA GLY A 509 -16.16 14.66 -9.94
C GLY A 509 -15.86 14.63 -8.44
N ILE A 510 -16.73 15.18 -7.60
CA ILE A 510 -16.58 15.14 -6.14
C ILE A 510 -16.77 13.73 -5.60
N ALA A 511 -17.75 12.99 -6.09
CA ALA A 511 -17.95 11.60 -5.67
C ALA A 511 -16.74 10.70 -6.01
N THR A 512 -16.15 10.87 -7.20
CA THR A 512 -14.93 10.14 -7.56
C THR A 512 -13.74 10.54 -6.69
N SER A 513 -13.57 11.83 -6.41
CA SER A 513 -12.54 12.34 -5.49
C SER A 513 -12.72 11.80 -4.07
N ALA A 514 -13.97 11.75 -3.59
CA ALA A 514 -14.34 11.23 -2.27
C ALA A 514 -13.93 9.76 -2.10
N ILE A 515 -14.18 8.93 -3.10
CA ILE A 515 -13.78 7.51 -3.08
C ILE A 515 -12.27 7.37 -3.00
N ILE A 516 -11.54 8.14 -3.80
CA ILE A 516 -10.08 8.13 -3.82
C ILE A 516 -9.52 8.60 -2.46
N CYS A 517 -10.05 9.70 -1.93
CA CYS A 517 -9.68 10.21 -0.61
C CYS A 517 -9.91 9.17 0.49
N GLY A 518 -11.05 8.49 0.48
CA GLY A 518 -11.35 7.44 1.44
C GLY A 518 -10.37 6.26 1.35
N LEU A 519 -10.08 5.78 0.15
CA LEU A 519 -9.12 4.69 -0.04
C LEU A 519 -7.71 5.05 0.46
N ILE A 520 -7.26 6.28 0.19
CA ILE A 520 -5.95 6.75 0.62
C ILE A 520 -5.92 7.02 2.13
N ALA A 521 -6.99 7.62 2.69
CA ALA A 521 -7.09 7.89 4.12
C ALA A 521 -6.97 6.63 4.96
N GLY A 522 -7.66 5.56 4.59
CA GLY A 522 -7.57 4.27 5.26
C GLY A 522 -6.19 3.64 5.14
N LYS A 523 -5.54 3.76 3.98
CA LYS A 523 -4.18 3.27 3.77
C LYS A 523 -3.15 4.04 4.59
N ILE A 524 -3.28 5.35 4.71
CA ILE A 524 -2.44 6.20 5.55
C ILE A 524 -2.54 5.77 7.02
N SER A 525 -3.75 5.52 7.51
CA SER A 525 -3.98 5.24 8.94
C SER A 525 -3.53 3.86 9.40
N SER A 526 -3.58 2.86 8.53
CA SER A 526 -3.41 1.45 8.94
C SER A 526 -2.38 0.67 8.13
N PHE A 527 -1.72 1.28 7.15
CA PHE A 527 -0.90 0.63 6.12
C PHE A 527 -1.65 -0.38 5.24
N LYS A 528 -2.93 -0.60 5.49
CA LYS A 528 -3.73 -1.63 4.86
C LYS A 528 -4.81 -1.00 3.97
N LEU A 529 -4.86 -1.39 2.71
CA LEU A 529 -5.87 -0.90 1.77
C LEU A 529 -7.31 -1.26 2.22
N GLY A 530 -7.45 -2.35 2.98
CA GLY A 530 -8.75 -2.81 3.47
C GLY A 530 -9.47 -1.81 4.39
N GLU A 531 -8.75 -1.04 5.22
CA GLU A 531 -9.34 0.07 5.99
C GLU A 531 -9.84 1.19 5.06
N GLY A 532 -9.20 1.35 3.90
CA GLY A 532 -9.62 2.32 2.89
C GLY A 532 -11.02 2.07 2.34
N PHE A 533 -11.47 0.83 2.29
CA PHE A 533 -12.86 0.54 1.89
C PHE A 533 -13.87 1.12 2.88
N ARG A 534 -13.60 1.06 4.19
CA ARG A 534 -14.45 1.69 5.21
C ARG A 534 -14.50 3.20 5.03
N ASP A 535 -13.34 3.82 4.84
CA ASP A 535 -13.25 5.27 4.73
C ASP A 535 -13.85 5.76 3.40
N ALA A 536 -13.74 4.98 2.33
CA ALA A 536 -14.43 5.25 1.08
C ALA A 536 -15.96 5.17 1.25
N VAL A 537 -16.47 4.22 2.01
CA VAL A 537 -17.89 4.13 2.36
C VAL A 537 -18.33 5.36 3.14
N ILE A 538 -17.55 5.80 4.15
CA ILE A 538 -17.86 7.01 4.94
C ILE A 538 -17.90 8.24 4.02
N CYS A 539 -16.89 8.40 3.15
CA CYS A 539 -16.85 9.52 2.20
C CYS A 539 -18.05 9.48 1.21
N CYS A 540 -18.43 8.30 0.72
CA CYS A 540 -19.62 8.13 -0.12
C CYS A 540 -20.90 8.52 0.61
N LEU A 541 -21.04 8.15 1.88
CA LEU A 541 -22.20 8.52 2.71
C LEU A 541 -22.27 10.04 2.93
N ILE A 542 -21.12 10.70 3.10
CA ILE A 542 -21.05 12.18 3.20
C ILE A 542 -21.58 12.79 1.90
N VAL A 543 -21.14 12.34 0.73
CA VAL A 543 -21.62 12.84 -0.57
C VAL A 543 -23.12 12.61 -0.75
N VAL A 544 -23.65 11.46 -0.31
CA VAL A 544 -25.11 11.19 -0.35
C VAL A 544 -25.86 12.17 0.55
N LEU A 545 -25.36 12.40 1.77
CA LEU A 545 -25.95 13.35 2.71
C LEU A 545 -25.96 14.77 2.13
N GLU A 546 -24.89 15.18 1.51
CA GLU A 546 -24.78 16.48 0.84
C GLU A 546 -25.79 16.62 -0.30
N LEU A 547 -25.92 15.61 -1.16
CA LEU A 547 -26.97 15.60 -2.21
C LEU A 547 -28.36 15.69 -1.62
N PHE A 548 -28.63 15.01 -0.52
CA PHE A 548 -29.92 15.05 0.15
C PHE A 548 -30.21 16.43 0.72
N VAL A 549 -29.23 17.06 1.39
CA VAL A 549 -29.34 18.43 1.91
C VAL A 549 -29.56 19.44 0.78
N GLY A 550 -28.79 19.31 -0.33
CA GLY A 550 -28.97 20.16 -1.51
C GLY A 550 -30.36 20.04 -2.11
N ALA A 551 -30.95 18.84 -2.15
CA ALA A 551 -32.30 18.61 -2.63
C ALA A 551 -33.35 19.21 -1.69
N MET A 552 -33.18 19.11 -0.36
CA MET A 552 -34.09 19.75 0.61
C MET A 552 -34.07 21.28 0.52
N MET A 553 -32.91 21.88 0.23
CA MET A 553 -32.76 23.32 0.05
C MET A 553 -33.20 23.80 -1.34
N GLY A 554 -33.60 22.91 -2.23
CA GLY A 554 -33.96 23.25 -3.60
C GLY A 554 -32.81 23.77 -4.46
N TRP A 555 -31.56 23.50 -4.04
CA TRP A 555 -30.35 23.87 -4.77
C TRP A 555 -29.99 22.84 -5.84
N VAL A 556 -30.63 21.70 -5.78
CA VAL A 556 -30.32 20.51 -6.59
C VAL A 556 -31.59 19.99 -7.28
#